data_643ab5db3fed81c2b13e7f8420e14854
#
_entry.id   643ab5db3fed81c2b13e7f8420e14854
#
_cell.length_a   1.000
_cell.length_b   1.000
_cell.length_c   1.000
_cell.angle_alpha   90.00
_cell.angle_beta   90.00
_cell.angle_gamma   90.00
#
_symmetry.space_group_name_H-M   'P 1'
#
loop_
_entity.id
_entity.type
_entity.pdbx_description
1 polymer ?
#
loop_
_entity_poly.entity_id
_entity_poly.type
_entity_poly.pdbx_seq_one_letter_code
_entity_poly.pdbx_strand_id
1 'polypeptide(L)'
;MYSKYSGHVHDAGMSDQIYEDQTNNDATVTQQLSVKEGMYVNKGQPLFMIMNHHKAWAALQIFPNEQSLIKKGDAVQIIPETDTAAVINGNIDFIEPFFRSNSKTITARVYFHNMDMLTIGSQVTANIYTAGKQGLWLPQTAVLSLGMNEVAFVKSGGGFKAHTITTGIRTNNKVQILSGLAVADTVAINAQYLVDTESFIKTVSKSNKQ
;
A
#
# COMPACT_ATOMS: atom_id res chain seq x y z
N MET A 1 37.37 25.88 0.55
CA MET A 1 37.06 24.59 1.17
C MET A 1 36.32 23.75 0.16
N TYR A 2 36.81 22.56 -0.18
CA TYR A 2 36.16 21.70 -1.19
C TYR A 2 35.49 20.53 -0.49
N SER A 3 34.24 20.23 -0.88
CA SER A 3 33.52 19.06 -0.37
C SER A 3 34.06 17.77 -1.02
N LYS A 4 34.15 16.68 -0.26
CA LYS A 4 34.42 15.33 -0.75
C LYS A 4 33.18 14.68 -1.40
N TYR A 5 32.03 15.32 -1.24
CA TYR A 5 30.75 14.79 -1.70
C TYR A 5 30.22 15.64 -2.83
N SER A 6 29.61 14.99 -3.81
CA SER A 6 28.91 15.62 -4.92
C SER A 6 27.40 15.56 -4.68
N GLY A 7 26.67 16.62 -5.01
CA GLY A 7 25.24 16.71 -4.83
C GLY A 7 24.78 18.17 -4.93
N HIS A 8 23.49 18.41 -4.79
CA HIS A 8 22.94 19.75 -4.69
C HIS A 8 23.16 20.31 -3.31
N VAL A 9 23.59 21.56 -3.23
CA VAL A 9 23.87 22.25 -1.98
C VAL A 9 22.64 23.03 -1.56
N HIS A 10 22.18 22.81 -0.34
CA HIS A 10 21.08 23.52 0.29
C HIS A 10 21.55 24.20 1.57
N ASP A 11 20.85 25.25 1.97
CA ASP A 11 21.08 25.90 3.28
C ASP A 11 20.69 24.93 4.43
N ALA A 12 21.51 24.87 5.45
CA ALA A 12 21.26 24.01 6.62
C ALA A 12 19.98 24.39 7.40
N GLY A 13 19.49 25.62 7.24
CA GLY A 13 18.24 26.08 7.86
C GLY A 13 16.97 25.49 7.25
N MET A 14 17.07 24.81 6.09
CA MET A 14 15.92 24.19 5.41
C MET A 14 15.59 22.75 5.87
N SER A 15 16.37 22.16 6.78
CA SER A 15 16.31 20.72 7.07
C SER A 15 15.08 20.26 7.84
N ASP A 16 14.40 21.12 8.57
CA ASP A 16 13.33 20.69 9.48
C ASP A 16 11.90 20.92 8.94
N GLN A 17 11.72 21.61 7.82
CA GLN A 17 10.39 21.94 7.33
C GLN A 17 9.88 21.09 6.15
N ILE A 18 10.70 20.21 5.58
CA ILE A 18 10.27 19.41 4.43
C ILE A 18 9.32 18.25 4.83
N TYR A 19 9.21 17.93 6.11
CA TYR A 19 8.46 16.75 6.58
C TYR A 19 7.24 17.02 7.46
N GLU A 20 6.94 18.27 7.85
CA GLU A 20 5.89 18.50 8.87
C GLU A 20 4.76 19.48 8.53
N ASP A 21 4.64 20.11 7.39
CA ASP A 21 3.37 20.84 7.17
C ASP A 21 3.05 21.09 5.69
N GLN A 22 2.18 20.26 5.13
CA GLN A 22 1.47 20.55 3.88
C GLN A 22 0.07 21.11 4.15
N THR A 23 -0.10 21.99 5.10
CA THR A 23 -1.39 22.67 5.29
C THR A 23 -1.26 24.17 5.46
N ASN A 24 -0.46 24.86 4.66
CA ASN A 24 -0.78 26.27 4.41
C ASN A 24 -0.04 26.82 3.21
N ASN A 25 -0.83 27.38 2.35
CA ASN A 25 -0.58 28.07 1.11
C ASN A 25 0.46 29.18 1.19
N ASP A 26 1.11 29.41 0.02
CA ASP A 26 1.77 30.66 -0.36
C ASP A 26 3.02 31.02 0.43
N ALA A 27 4.04 30.20 0.33
CA ALA A 27 5.40 30.69 0.57
C ALA A 27 6.16 30.66 -0.75
N THR A 28 6.17 31.76 -1.44
CA THR A 28 7.26 32.12 -2.35
C THR A 28 8.56 31.92 -1.59
N VAL A 29 9.24 30.81 -1.87
CA VAL A 29 10.47 30.41 -1.18
C VAL A 29 11.63 31.29 -1.70
N THR A 30 11.63 32.54 -1.29
CA THR A 30 12.83 33.37 -1.19
C THR A 30 13.22 33.45 0.27
N GLN A 31 13.45 32.30 0.91
CA GLN A 31 14.14 32.32 2.21
C GLN A 31 15.56 32.85 1.94
N GLN A 32 15.87 33.95 2.58
CA GLN A 32 17.23 34.49 2.56
C GLN A 32 18.15 33.41 3.13
N LEU A 33 19.26 33.12 2.43
CA LEU A 33 20.30 32.23 2.94
C LEU A 33 20.65 32.61 4.39
N SER A 34 20.60 31.66 5.28
CA SER A 34 20.91 31.86 6.70
C SER A 34 22.37 32.25 6.93
N VAL A 35 23.24 31.90 5.97
CA VAL A 35 24.66 32.23 5.98
C VAL A 35 25.03 33.04 4.74
N LYS A 36 25.58 34.24 4.97
CA LYS A 36 26.01 35.16 3.90
C LYS A 36 27.53 35.39 3.99
N GLU A 37 28.12 35.79 2.88
CA GLU A 37 29.53 36.18 2.85
C GLU A 37 29.79 37.31 3.87
N GLY A 38 30.89 37.18 4.66
CA GLY A 38 31.25 38.12 5.70
C GLY A 38 30.64 37.86 7.07
N MET A 39 29.77 36.89 7.24
CA MET A 39 29.21 36.52 8.54
C MET A 39 30.19 35.66 9.36
N TYR A 40 30.20 35.87 10.66
CA TYR A 40 30.89 34.99 11.59
C TYR A 40 30.11 33.71 11.81
N VAL A 41 30.81 32.57 11.81
CA VAL A 41 30.24 31.26 12.07
C VAL A 41 30.93 30.59 13.26
N ASN A 42 30.18 29.85 14.05
CA ASN A 42 30.70 29.14 15.19
C ASN A 42 31.27 27.75 14.76
N LYS A 43 32.24 27.29 15.55
CA LYS A 43 32.78 25.94 15.37
C LYS A 43 31.65 24.90 15.59
N GLY A 44 31.40 24.02 14.58
CA GLY A 44 30.35 23.02 14.65
C GLY A 44 28.97 23.47 14.12
N GLN A 45 28.87 24.75 13.70
CA GLN A 45 27.64 25.23 13.07
C GLN A 45 27.47 24.59 11.70
N PRO A 46 26.30 23.97 11.39
CA PRO A 46 25.99 23.49 10.06
C PRO A 46 25.81 24.70 9.12
N LEU A 47 26.47 24.72 8.00
CA LEU A 47 26.40 25.81 7.01
C LEU A 47 25.56 25.44 5.83
N PHE A 48 25.78 24.22 5.30
CA PHE A 48 25.13 23.72 4.09
C PHE A 48 24.80 22.25 4.25
N MET A 49 23.72 21.84 3.62
CA MET A 49 23.33 20.45 3.44
C MET A 49 23.55 20.04 1.99
N ILE A 50 24.15 18.89 1.76
CA ILE A 50 24.32 18.33 0.41
C ILE A 50 23.33 17.19 0.26
N MET A 51 22.39 17.35 -0.66
CA MET A 51 21.43 16.31 -1.02
C MET A 51 21.84 15.62 -2.32
N ASN A 52 21.80 14.30 -2.33
CA ASN A 52 22.01 13.51 -3.52
C ASN A 52 20.67 13.01 -4.04
N HIS A 53 20.14 13.65 -5.07
CA HIS A 53 18.85 13.33 -5.66
C HIS A 53 18.85 12.05 -6.49
N HIS A 54 20.03 11.51 -6.82
CA HIS A 54 20.14 10.25 -7.58
C HIS A 54 19.79 9.00 -6.74
N LYS A 55 19.79 9.13 -5.41
CA LYS A 55 19.36 8.08 -4.50
C LYS A 55 18.09 8.50 -3.81
N ALA A 56 17.02 7.79 -4.08
CA ALA A 56 15.72 8.02 -3.49
C ALA A 56 15.14 6.74 -2.90
N TRP A 57 14.10 6.87 -2.12
CA TRP A 57 13.30 5.72 -1.69
C TRP A 57 11.82 6.07 -1.75
N ALA A 58 10.99 5.09 -2.06
CA ALA A 58 9.55 5.18 -1.90
C ALA A 58 9.16 4.68 -0.50
N ALA A 59 8.33 5.45 0.19
CA ALA A 59 7.75 5.10 1.47
C ALA A 59 6.33 4.57 1.25
N LEU A 60 6.17 3.24 1.31
CA LEU A 60 4.91 2.56 1.05
C LEU A 60 4.16 2.34 2.36
N GLN A 61 2.93 2.81 2.43
CA GLN A 61 2.07 2.65 3.60
C GLN A 61 1.33 1.30 3.51
N ILE A 62 1.64 0.41 4.45
CA ILE A 62 1.09 -0.95 4.50
C ILE A 62 0.03 -1.01 5.60
N PHE A 63 -1.18 -1.45 5.26
CA PHE A 63 -2.26 -1.62 6.22
C PHE A 63 -2.08 -2.90 7.07
N PRO A 64 -2.63 -2.94 8.29
CA PRO A 64 -2.44 -4.09 9.21
C PRO A 64 -2.89 -5.44 8.65
N ASN A 65 -3.96 -5.46 7.85
CA ASN A 65 -4.47 -6.66 7.19
C ASN A 65 -3.54 -7.23 6.11
N GLU A 66 -2.65 -6.40 5.55
CA GLU A 66 -1.72 -6.77 4.49
C GLU A 66 -0.32 -7.08 5.03
N GLN A 67 -0.03 -6.63 6.25
CA GLN A 67 1.29 -6.75 6.87
C GLN A 67 1.82 -8.19 6.90
N SER A 68 0.95 -9.17 7.12
CA SER A 68 1.34 -10.59 7.18
C SER A 68 1.75 -11.17 5.82
N LEU A 69 1.44 -10.47 4.73
CA LEU A 69 1.69 -10.90 3.37
C LEU A 69 3.02 -10.40 2.83
N ILE A 70 3.45 -9.25 3.32
CA ILE A 70 4.55 -8.47 2.79
C ILE A 70 5.82 -8.79 3.57
N LYS A 71 6.90 -9.04 2.84
CA LYS A 71 8.21 -9.38 3.40
C LYS A 71 9.30 -8.55 2.75
N LYS A 72 10.40 -8.38 3.48
CA LYS A 72 11.64 -7.86 2.90
C LYS A 72 12.05 -8.75 1.73
N GLY A 73 12.40 -8.12 0.60
CA GLY A 73 12.78 -8.78 -0.64
C GLY A 73 11.64 -8.98 -1.65
N ASP A 74 10.38 -8.75 -1.26
CA ASP A 74 9.27 -8.81 -2.19
C ASP A 74 9.45 -7.78 -3.31
N ALA A 75 9.17 -8.21 -4.55
CA ALA A 75 9.28 -7.35 -5.71
C ALA A 75 8.20 -6.27 -5.70
N VAL A 76 8.58 -5.06 -6.07
CA VAL A 76 7.69 -3.89 -6.09
C VAL A 76 7.82 -3.17 -7.41
N GLN A 77 6.70 -2.78 -7.96
CA GLN A 77 6.59 -1.90 -9.10
C GLN A 77 6.02 -0.56 -8.63
N ILE A 78 6.81 0.50 -8.74
CA ILE A 78 6.46 1.85 -8.33
C ILE A 78 6.08 2.65 -9.57
N ILE A 79 4.96 3.32 -9.52
CA ILE A 79 4.40 4.13 -10.60
C ILE A 79 4.18 5.54 -10.04
N PRO A 80 4.97 6.54 -10.47
CA PRO A 80 4.76 7.92 -10.06
C PRO A 80 3.43 8.47 -10.60
N GLU A 81 2.71 9.23 -9.79
CA GLU A 81 1.45 9.85 -10.24
C GLU A 81 1.70 10.96 -11.28
N THR A 82 2.88 11.57 -11.25
CA THR A 82 3.29 12.61 -12.20
C THR A 82 3.59 12.07 -13.60
N ASP A 83 4.01 10.81 -13.69
CA ASP A 83 4.26 10.12 -14.96
C ASP A 83 3.94 8.63 -14.81
N THR A 84 2.73 8.26 -15.20
CA THR A 84 2.24 6.87 -15.10
C THR A 84 2.91 5.92 -16.09
N ALA A 85 3.67 6.42 -17.07
CA ALA A 85 4.46 5.61 -17.99
C ALA A 85 5.83 5.24 -17.40
N ALA A 86 6.33 6.03 -16.45
CA ALA A 86 7.58 5.76 -15.75
C ALA A 86 7.36 4.68 -14.69
N VAL A 87 7.79 3.46 -15.00
CA VAL A 87 7.68 2.32 -14.09
C VAL A 87 9.03 2.01 -13.49
N ILE A 88 9.13 2.12 -12.17
CA ILE A 88 10.34 1.83 -11.41
C ILE A 88 10.18 0.46 -10.74
N ASN A 89 11.05 -0.49 -11.06
CA ASN A 89 11.07 -1.80 -10.42
C ASN A 89 12.10 -1.81 -9.30
N GLY A 90 11.71 -2.38 -8.16
CA GLY A 90 12.56 -2.51 -6.98
C GLY A 90 12.13 -3.67 -6.10
N ASN A 91 12.71 -3.73 -4.92
CA ASN A 91 12.36 -4.71 -3.91
C ASN A 91 12.17 -4.00 -2.57
N ILE A 92 11.39 -4.59 -1.67
CA ILE A 92 11.27 -4.08 -0.31
C ILE A 92 12.62 -4.30 0.42
N ASP A 93 13.29 -3.21 0.70
CA ASP A 93 14.59 -3.24 1.39
C ASP A 93 14.44 -3.26 2.91
N PHE A 94 13.44 -2.53 3.41
CA PHE A 94 13.25 -2.36 4.84
C PHE A 94 11.76 -2.17 5.16
N ILE A 95 11.32 -2.77 6.28
CA ILE A 95 9.99 -2.57 6.85
C ILE A 95 10.20 -2.01 8.25
N GLU A 96 9.62 -0.83 8.51
CA GLU A 96 9.70 -0.19 9.82
C GLU A 96 8.91 -1.02 10.86
N PRO A 97 9.53 -1.43 11.97
CA PRO A 97 8.87 -2.31 12.95
C PRO A 97 8.00 -1.55 13.96
N PHE A 98 7.51 -0.37 13.61
CA PHE A 98 6.69 0.47 14.47
C PHE A 98 5.62 1.21 13.67
N PHE A 99 4.51 1.51 14.34
CA PHE A 99 3.47 2.37 13.80
C PHE A 99 3.81 3.83 14.09
N ARG A 100 3.63 4.71 13.12
CA ARG A 100 3.77 6.14 13.35
C ARG A 100 2.55 6.65 14.14
N SER A 101 2.78 7.63 15.02
CA SER A 101 1.78 8.11 16.00
C SER A 101 0.43 8.51 15.39
N ASN A 102 0.40 8.91 14.12
CA ASN A 102 -0.80 9.40 13.45
C ASN A 102 -1.36 8.44 12.39
N SER A 103 -0.76 7.27 12.21
CA SER A 103 -1.12 6.32 11.16
C SER A 103 -1.15 4.91 11.76
N LYS A 104 -2.21 4.16 11.46
CA LYS A 104 -2.30 2.73 11.79
C LYS A 104 -1.57 1.84 10.80
N THR A 105 -0.72 2.42 9.94
CA THR A 105 0.04 1.73 8.91
C THR A 105 1.50 1.56 9.34
N ILE A 106 2.17 0.55 8.81
CA ILE A 106 3.63 0.44 8.85
C ILE A 106 4.20 0.95 7.53
N THR A 107 5.44 1.40 7.56
CA THR A 107 6.11 1.90 6.36
C THR A 107 7.10 0.86 5.83
N ALA A 108 6.95 0.48 4.57
CA ALA A 108 7.99 -0.25 3.84
C ALA A 108 8.77 0.72 2.95
N ARG A 109 10.09 0.53 2.86
CA ARG A 109 10.97 1.35 2.04
C ARG A 109 11.55 0.54 0.89
N VAL A 110 11.48 1.14 -0.29
CA VAL A 110 12.08 0.63 -1.52
C VAL A 110 13.08 1.65 -2.01
N TYR A 111 14.37 1.31 -2.00
CA TYR A 111 15.42 2.20 -2.51
C TYR A 111 15.58 2.01 -4.01
N PHE A 112 15.75 3.12 -4.73
CA PHE A 112 15.97 3.09 -6.17
C PHE A 112 16.88 4.23 -6.62
N HIS A 113 17.42 4.08 -7.83
CA HIS A 113 18.16 5.16 -8.49
C HIS A 113 17.18 6.08 -9.20
N ASN A 114 17.15 7.33 -8.79
CA ASN A 114 16.28 8.36 -9.34
C ASN A 114 16.91 8.97 -10.61
N MET A 115 16.99 8.17 -11.68
CA MET A 115 17.58 8.62 -12.96
C MET A 115 16.70 9.65 -13.65
N ASP A 116 15.38 9.52 -13.52
CA ASP A 116 14.40 10.40 -14.16
C ASP A 116 14.15 11.67 -13.35
N MET A 117 14.98 11.94 -12.33
CA MET A 117 14.92 13.15 -11.51
C MET A 117 13.53 13.44 -10.94
N LEU A 118 12.82 12.38 -10.50
CA LEU A 118 11.53 12.54 -9.83
C LEU A 118 11.66 13.47 -8.63
N THR A 119 10.72 14.37 -8.52
CA THR A 119 10.68 15.33 -7.40
C THR A 119 10.52 14.59 -6.07
N ILE A 120 11.39 14.89 -5.12
CA ILE A 120 11.28 14.34 -3.76
C ILE A 120 9.97 14.81 -3.13
N GLY A 121 9.22 13.89 -2.53
CA GLY A 121 7.89 14.16 -1.99
C GLY A 121 6.73 13.89 -2.96
N SER A 122 7.01 13.49 -4.20
CA SER A 122 5.96 13.07 -5.14
C SER A 122 5.20 11.86 -4.62
N GLN A 123 3.89 11.83 -4.88
CA GLN A 123 3.06 10.66 -4.64
C GLN A 123 3.35 9.55 -5.65
N VAL A 124 3.33 8.31 -5.15
CA VAL A 124 3.54 7.12 -5.97
C VAL A 124 2.51 6.05 -5.62
N THR A 125 2.08 5.31 -6.63
CA THR A 125 1.34 4.07 -6.46
C THR A 125 2.30 2.89 -6.56
N ALA A 126 2.15 1.86 -5.72
CA ALA A 126 3.02 0.69 -5.74
C ALA A 126 2.23 -0.61 -5.82
N ASN A 127 2.65 -1.48 -6.72
CA ASN A 127 2.18 -2.86 -6.81
C ASN A 127 3.22 -3.76 -6.17
N ILE A 128 2.87 -4.43 -5.07
CA ILE A 128 3.76 -5.35 -4.36
C ILE A 128 3.43 -6.77 -4.77
N TYR A 129 4.42 -7.50 -5.27
CA TYR A 129 4.29 -8.89 -5.69
C TYR A 129 4.77 -9.79 -4.56
N THR A 130 3.84 -10.32 -3.79
CA THR A 130 4.14 -11.24 -2.70
C THR A 130 4.14 -12.69 -3.20
N ALA A 131 4.84 -13.58 -2.48
CA ALA A 131 4.72 -15.01 -2.73
C ALA A 131 3.26 -15.43 -2.55
N GLY A 132 2.67 -16.01 -3.60
CA GLY A 132 1.27 -16.39 -3.61
C GLY A 132 0.95 -17.37 -2.46
N LYS A 133 -0.09 -17.09 -1.69
CA LYS A 133 -0.63 -18.10 -0.76
C LYS A 133 -1.41 -19.12 -1.55
N GLN A 134 -1.05 -20.39 -1.39
CA GLN A 134 -1.86 -21.50 -1.89
C GLN A 134 -3.20 -21.53 -1.15
N GLY A 135 -4.27 -21.79 -1.86
CA GLY A 135 -5.61 -21.83 -1.30
C GLY A 135 -6.69 -21.75 -2.37
N LEU A 136 -7.92 -21.83 -1.94
CA LEU A 136 -9.08 -21.64 -2.83
C LEU A 136 -9.33 -20.14 -2.99
N TRP A 137 -9.42 -19.68 -4.23
CA TRP A 137 -9.66 -18.29 -4.57
C TRP A 137 -10.86 -18.15 -5.48
N LEU A 138 -11.75 -17.25 -5.14
CA LEU A 138 -12.89 -16.88 -5.98
C LEU A 138 -12.75 -15.44 -6.49
N PRO A 139 -13.36 -15.11 -7.64
CA PRO A 139 -13.58 -13.73 -8.04
C PRO A 139 -14.37 -12.99 -6.94
N GLN A 140 -14.09 -11.73 -6.71
CA GLN A 140 -14.79 -10.93 -5.70
C GLN A 140 -16.31 -10.86 -5.98
N THR A 141 -16.71 -10.90 -7.26
CA THR A 141 -18.11 -10.92 -7.71
C THR A 141 -18.87 -12.20 -7.35
N ALA A 142 -18.17 -13.29 -7.04
CA ALA A 142 -18.76 -14.57 -6.62
C ALA A 142 -19.07 -14.62 -5.12
N VAL A 143 -18.60 -13.65 -4.36
CA VAL A 143 -18.81 -13.55 -2.90
C VAL A 143 -19.76 -12.40 -2.61
N LEU A 144 -20.83 -12.72 -1.88
CA LEU A 144 -21.83 -11.74 -1.46
C LEU A 144 -21.77 -11.57 0.05
N SER A 145 -21.76 -10.32 0.49
CA SER A 145 -21.83 -9.97 1.91
C SER A 145 -23.29 -9.77 2.31
N LEU A 146 -23.78 -10.59 3.21
CA LEU A 146 -25.14 -10.49 3.79
C LEU A 146 -25.02 -10.16 5.28
N GLY A 147 -24.93 -8.86 5.56
CA GLY A 147 -24.72 -8.39 6.93
C GLY A 147 -23.36 -8.85 7.48
N MET A 148 -23.38 -9.70 8.52
CA MET A 148 -22.17 -10.23 9.16
C MET A 148 -21.64 -11.52 8.50
N ASN A 149 -22.39 -12.10 7.57
CA ASN A 149 -22.04 -13.35 6.92
C ASN A 149 -21.67 -13.13 5.46
N GLU A 150 -20.72 -13.90 4.97
CA GLU A 150 -20.38 -13.95 3.56
C GLU A 150 -20.86 -15.28 2.98
N VAL A 151 -21.40 -15.21 1.76
CA VAL A 151 -21.97 -16.38 1.09
C VAL A 151 -21.46 -16.48 -0.34
N ALA A 152 -21.36 -17.72 -0.81
CA ALA A 152 -21.18 -18.05 -2.22
C ALA A 152 -22.30 -18.99 -2.66
N PHE A 153 -22.71 -18.89 -3.92
CA PHE A 153 -23.76 -19.74 -4.48
C PHE A 153 -23.14 -20.95 -5.17
N VAL A 154 -23.39 -22.13 -4.59
CA VAL A 154 -22.90 -23.42 -5.08
C VAL A 154 -23.98 -24.13 -5.88
N LYS A 155 -23.64 -24.70 -7.01
CA LYS A 155 -24.56 -25.47 -7.84
C LYS A 155 -24.99 -26.75 -7.11
N SER A 156 -26.30 -26.95 -6.98
CA SER A 156 -26.90 -28.12 -6.30
C SER A 156 -28.26 -28.46 -6.91
N GLY A 157 -28.42 -29.69 -7.40
CA GLY A 157 -29.72 -30.22 -7.83
C GLY A 157 -30.44 -29.39 -8.92
N GLY A 158 -29.71 -28.85 -9.89
CA GLY A 158 -30.28 -28.05 -10.99
C GLY A 158 -30.44 -26.56 -10.72
N GLY A 159 -30.08 -26.08 -9.51
CA GLY A 159 -30.09 -24.68 -9.12
C GLY A 159 -28.81 -24.28 -8.34
N PHE A 160 -28.85 -23.13 -7.72
CA PHE A 160 -27.79 -22.64 -6.85
C PHE A 160 -28.30 -22.53 -5.41
N LYS A 161 -27.48 -22.92 -4.45
CA LYS A 161 -27.76 -22.75 -3.00
C LYS A 161 -26.71 -21.86 -2.37
N ALA A 162 -27.15 -20.96 -1.50
CA ALA A 162 -26.24 -20.11 -0.72
C ALA A 162 -25.52 -20.94 0.33
N HIS A 163 -24.18 -20.91 0.31
CA HIS A 163 -23.31 -21.51 1.30
C HIS A 163 -22.60 -20.40 2.06
N THR A 164 -22.68 -20.43 3.38
CA THR A 164 -21.89 -19.53 4.22
C THR A 164 -20.42 -19.89 4.09
N ILE A 165 -19.59 -18.92 3.84
CA ILE A 165 -18.15 -19.07 3.65
C ILE A 165 -17.40 -18.19 4.66
N THR A 166 -16.18 -18.59 4.97
CA THR A 166 -15.22 -17.75 5.67
C THR A 166 -14.17 -17.30 4.69
N THR A 167 -14.02 -15.99 4.54
CA THR A 167 -13.02 -15.41 3.65
C THR A 167 -11.75 -15.04 4.40
N GLY A 168 -10.65 -14.95 3.65
CA GLY A 168 -9.37 -14.50 4.14
C GLY A 168 -8.93 -13.22 3.42
N ILE A 169 -7.78 -13.30 2.78
CA ILE A 169 -7.16 -12.19 2.08
C ILE A 169 -8.01 -11.77 0.89
N ARG A 170 -8.14 -10.46 0.69
CA ARG A 170 -8.75 -9.87 -0.49
C ARG A 170 -7.67 -9.18 -1.33
N THR A 171 -7.69 -9.43 -2.61
CA THR A 171 -6.92 -8.69 -3.62
C THR A 171 -7.88 -7.86 -4.47
N ASN A 172 -7.37 -7.07 -5.42
CA ASN A 172 -8.22 -6.21 -6.28
C ASN A 172 -9.33 -6.97 -7.03
N ASN A 173 -9.19 -8.27 -7.27
CA ASN A 173 -10.13 -9.04 -8.08
C ASN A 173 -10.50 -10.41 -7.49
N LYS A 174 -9.85 -10.87 -6.45
CA LYS A 174 -10.04 -12.22 -5.87
C LYS A 174 -10.11 -12.17 -4.35
N VAL A 175 -10.86 -13.12 -3.79
CA VAL A 175 -11.02 -13.34 -2.35
C VAL A 175 -10.59 -14.77 -2.05
N GLN A 176 -9.73 -14.91 -1.05
CA GLN A 176 -9.33 -16.22 -0.53
C GLN A 176 -10.47 -16.81 0.29
N ILE A 177 -10.76 -18.08 0.07
CA ILE A 177 -11.73 -18.83 0.84
C ILE A 177 -10.99 -19.71 1.83
N LEU A 178 -11.26 -19.51 3.12
CA LEU A 178 -10.66 -20.28 4.21
C LEU A 178 -11.48 -21.53 4.53
N SER A 179 -12.82 -21.43 4.45
CA SER A 179 -13.72 -22.53 4.71
C SER A 179 -15.10 -22.33 4.07
N GLY A 180 -15.90 -23.38 4.02
CA GLY A 180 -17.27 -23.34 3.49
C GLY A 180 -17.44 -23.81 2.05
N LEU A 181 -16.34 -24.06 1.32
CA LEU A 181 -16.34 -24.59 -0.06
C LEU A 181 -15.31 -25.70 -0.20
N ALA A 182 -15.61 -26.63 -1.10
CA ALA A 182 -14.68 -27.66 -1.55
C ALA A 182 -14.11 -27.31 -2.94
N VAL A 183 -12.95 -27.88 -3.28
CA VAL A 183 -12.30 -27.63 -4.58
C VAL A 183 -13.17 -28.12 -5.75
N ALA A 184 -14.02 -29.12 -5.52
CA ALA A 184 -14.92 -29.70 -6.52
C ALA A 184 -16.23 -28.91 -6.70
N ASP A 185 -16.49 -27.90 -5.87
CA ASP A 185 -17.74 -27.14 -5.96
C ASP A 185 -17.75 -26.23 -7.20
N THR A 186 -18.89 -26.21 -7.86
CA THR A 186 -19.17 -25.28 -8.95
C THR A 186 -19.87 -24.06 -8.40
N VAL A 187 -19.21 -22.89 -8.46
CA VAL A 187 -19.69 -21.64 -7.86
C VAL A 187 -20.13 -20.66 -8.93
N ALA A 188 -21.21 -19.92 -8.67
CA ALA A 188 -21.66 -18.83 -9.53
C ALA A 188 -20.68 -17.66 -9.46
N ILE A 189 -20.19 -17.18 -10.59
CA ILE A 189 -19.23 -16.08 -10.68
C ILE A 189 -19.85 -14.73 -10.28
N ASN A 190 -21.12 -14.52 -10.61
CA ASN A 190 -21.86 -13.29 -10.34
C ASN A 190 -22.98 -13.56 -9.33
N ALA A 191 -22.62 -13.63 -8.05
CA ALA A 191 -23.54 -13.92 -6.96
C ALA A 191 -24.65 -12.87 -6.81
N GLN A 192 -24.37 -11.62 -7.19
CA GLN A 192 -25.30 -10.49 -7.06
C GLN A 192 -26.59 -10.68 -7.87
N TYR A 193 -26.50 -11.27 -9.06
CA TYR A 193 -27.69 -11.53 -9.89
C TYR A 193 -28.61 -12.64 -9.36
N LEU A 194 -28.10 -13.47 -8.46
CA LEU A 194 -28.90 -14.55 -7.89
C LEU A 194 -29.75 -14.10 -6.70
N VAL A 195 -29.45 -12.95 -6.12
CA VAL A 195 -30.22 -12.36 -5.02
C VAL A 195 -31.48 -11.67 -5.51
N ASP A 196 -31.42 -11.04 -6.67
CA ASP A 196 -32.58 -10.30 -7.23
C ASP A 196 -33.67 -11.25 -7.75
N THR A 197 -33.31 -12.50 -8.07
CA THR A 197 -34.28 -13.51 -8.56
C THR A 197 -34.92 -14.33 -7.46
N GLU A 198 -34.42 -14.28 -6.22
CA GLU A 198 -34.85 -15.19 -5.16
C GLU A 198 -35.09 -14.48 -3.83
N SER A 199 -36.35 -14.23 -3.54
CA SER A 199 -36.83 -14.10 -2.15
C SER A 199 -36.68 -15.42 -1.34
N PHE A 200 -35.74 -16.29 -1.69
CA PHE A 200 -35.56 -17.65 -1.16
C PHE A 200 -34.29 -17.88 -0.36
N ILE A 201 -33.88 -16.93 0.45
CA ILE A 201 -32.86 -17.23 1.47
C ILE A 201 -33.58 -17.80 2.69
N LYS A 202 -33.97 -19.06 2.63
CA LYS A 202 -34.23 -19.84 3.84
C LYS A 202 -32.88 -20.21 4.44
N THR A 203 -32.44 -19.45 5.41
CA THR A 203 -31.36 -19.86 6.31
C THR A 203 -31.79 -21.11 7.05
N VAL A 204 -31.21 -22.24 6.72
CA VAL A 204 -31.34 -23.46 7.52
C VAL A 204 -30.49 -23.28 8.78
N SER A 205 -31.10 -22.74 9.81
CA SER A 205 -30.57 -22.88 11.19
C SER A 205 -30.49 -24.36 11.51
N LYS A 206 -29.29 -24.91 11.67
CA LYS A 206 -29.14 -26.21 12.37
C LYS A 206 -29.58 -26.00 13.82
N SER A 207 -30.83 -26.34 14.11
CA SER A 207 -31.29 -26.56 15.48
C SER A 207 -30.50 -27.72 16.06
N ASN A 208 -29.58 -27.45 16.97
CA ASN A 208 -29.08 -28.47 17.89
C ASN A 208 -30.25 -28.92 18.76
N LYS A 209 -30.79 -30.11 18.50
CA LYS A 209 -31.56 -30.86 19.51
C LYS A 209 -30.58 -31.67 20.34
N GLN A 210 -30.75 -31.48 21.65
CA GLN A 210 -30.17 -32.21 22.75
C GLN A 210 -30.10 -33.71 22.53
#